data_d5cde1fd3c8b45bd4e13250e26e8def9
#
_entry.id   d5cde1fd3c8b45bd4e13250e26e8def9
#
_cell.length_a   1.000
_cell.length_b   1.000
_cell.length_c   1.000
_cell.angle_alpha   90.00
_cell.angle_beta   90.00
_cell.angle_gamma   90.00
#
_symmetry.space_group_name_H-M   'P 1'
#
loop_
_entity.id
_entity.type
_entity.pdbx_description
1 polymer ?
#
loop_
_entity_poly.entity_id
_entity_poly.type
_entity_poly.pdbx_seq_one_letter_code
_entity_poly.pdbx_strand_id
1 'polypeptide(L)' 'MKKISLFCDGSSLGNPGAGGYCAILRFGTVEKIVSGGMANVTNNQMELLAVIEGLAALKEPCDVTLISDSSYVIK' A
#
# COMPACT_ATOMS: atom_id res chain seq x y z
N MET A 1 12.74 -12.61 -12.39
CA MET A 1 12.49 -11.63 -11.32
C MET A 1 11.72 -12.30 -10.18
N LYS A 2 11.94 -11.82 -8.98
CA LYS A 2 11.17 -12.29 -7.83
C LYS A 2 9.69 -11.97 -7.99
N LYS A 3 8.85 -12.89 -7.63
CA LYS A 3 7.40 -12.69 -7.63
C LYS A 3 6.97 -12.28 -6.23
N ILE A 4 6.40 -11.10 -6.12
CA ILE A 4 6.02 -10.50 -4.85
C ILE A 4 4.52 -10.19 -4.86
N SER A 5 3.84 -10.52 -3.77
CA SER A 5 2.47 -10.10 -3.55
C SER A 5 2.48 -8.84 -2.69
N LEU A 6 1.78 -7.82 -3.14
CA LEU A 6 1.66 -6.56 -2.42
C LEU A 6 0.21 -6.36 -1.98
N PHE A 7 0.00 -6.40 -0.68
CA PHE A 7 -1.30 -6.15 -0.06
C PHE A 7 -1.33 -4.72 0.45
N CYS A 8 -2.33 -3.95 0.07
CA CYS A 8 -2.43 -2.54 0.43
C CYS A 8 -3.77 -2.23 1.07
N ASP A 9 -3.74 -1.36 2.07
CA ASP A 9 -4.94 -0.83 2.69
C ASP A 9 -4.65 0.57 3.21
N GLY A 10 -5.65 1.46 3.08
CA GLY A 10 -5.52 2.83 3.57
C GLY A 10 -6.89 3.42 3.84
N SER A 11 -6.98 4.26 4.86
CA SER A 11 -8.23 4.89 5.24
C SER A 11 -7.99 6.22 5.93
N SER A 12 -9.03 7.01 6.06
CA SER A 12 -9.01 8.23 6.87
C SER A 12 -10.24 8.28 7.79
N LEU A 13 -10.09 8.98 8.91
CA LEU A 13 -11.18 9.17 9.89
C LEU A 13 -12.17 10.24 9.45
N GLY A 14 -11.93 10.89 8.37
CA GLY A 14 -12.79 11.89 7.76
C GLY A 14 -12.34 12.02 6.33
N ASN A 15 -12.97 12.89 5.57
CA ASN A 15 -12.62 13.01 4.16
C ASN A 15 -12.62 14.48 3.75
N PRO A 16 -11.58 15.28 4.11
CA PRO A 16 -10.30 14.84 4.67
C PRO A 16 -10.28 14.68 6.19
N GLY A 17 -9.28 13.96 6.70
CA GLY A 17 -9.07 13.79 8.14
C GLY A 17 -7.76 13.05 8.38
N ALA A 18 -7.51 12.66 9.63
CA ALA A 18 -6.34 11.84 9.95
C ALA A 18 -6.46 10.50 9.26
N GLY A 19 -5.39 10.05 8.63
CA GLY A 19 -5.39 8.81 7.88
C GLY A 19 -4.17 7.96 8.13
N GLY A 20 -4.28 6.70 7.72
CA GLY A 20 -3.18 5.76 7.81
C GLY A 20 -3.18 4.80 6.63
N TYR A 21 -2.04 4.21 6.37
CA TYR A 21 -1.87 3.22 5.32
C TYR A 21 -1.00 2.09 5.78
N CYS A 22 -1.18 0.94 5.15
CA CYS A 22 -0.38 -0.24 5.40
C CYS A 22 -0.16 -0.97 4.08
N ALA A 23 1.07 -1.39 3.85
CA ALA A 23 1.42 -2.22 2.72
C ALA A 23 2.19 -3.42 3.22
N ILE A 24 1.83 -4.61 2.78
CA ILE A 24 2.50 -5.85 3.13
C ILE A 24 3.07 -6.46 1.87
N LEU A 25 4.38 -6.63 1.85
CA LEU A 25 5.10 -7.26 0.77
C LEU A 25 5.41 -8.69 1.17
N ARG A 26 5.00 -9.64 0.35
CA ARG A 26 5.25 -11.06 0.64
C ARG A 26 6.03 -11.71 -0.48
N PHE A 27 7.10 -12.38 -0.11
CA PHE A 27 7.91 -13.20 -1.00
C PHE A 27 8.16 -14.55 -0.32
N GLY A 28 7.48 -15.60 -0.79
CA GLY A 28 7.55 -16.91 -0.13
C GLY A 28 7.03 -16.81 1.31
N THR A 29 7.88 -17.13 2.27
CA THR A 29 7.55 -17.04 3.70
C THR A 29 8.00 -15.72 4.33
N VAL A 30 8.65 -14.84 3.55
CA VAL A 30 9.16 -13.56 4.04
C VAL A 30 8.13 -12.48 3.83
N GLU A 31 7.86 -11.70 4.86
CA GLU A 31 6.96 -10.55 4.79
C GLU A 31 7.66 -9.29 5.27
N LYS A 32 7.37 -8.19 4.60
CA LYS A 32 7.80 -6.86 5.02
C LYS A 32 6.58 -5.96 5.11
N ILE A 33 6.45 -5.27 6.22
CA ILE A 33 5.32 -4.36 6.46
C ILE A 33 5.82 -2.93 6.39
N VAL A 34 5.13 -2.11 5.61
CA VAL A 34 5.36 -0.67 5.50
C VAL A 34 4.07 0.01 5.90
N SER A 35 4.15 0.91 6.87
CA SER A 35 2.96 1.61 7.34
C SER A 35 3.31 3.05 7.71
N GLY A 36 2.30 3.89 7.76
CA GLY A 36 2.47 5.27 8.15
C GLY A 36 1.13 5.96 8.31
N GLY A 37 1.19 7.22 8.72
CA GLY A 37 0.01 8.04 8.91
C GLY A 37 0.26 9.47 8.49
N MET A 38 -0.81 10.17 8.19
CA MET A 38 -0.78 11.58 7.82
C MET A 38 -2.03 12.27 8.32
N ALA A 39 -1.91 13.57 8.58
CA ALA A 39 -3.06 14.41 8.91
C ALA A 39 -3.67 14.97 7.63
N ASN A 40 -4.96 15.21 7.67
CA ASN A 40 -5.66 15.96 6.62
C ASN A 40 -5.57 15.32 5.23
N VAL A 41 -5.93 14.05 5.15
CA VAL A 41 -5.91 13.25 3.92
C VAL A 41 -7.26 12.60 3.67
N THR A 42 -7.45 12.11 2.44
CA THR A 42 -8.65 11.38 2.06
C THR A 42 -8.36 9.88 2.03
N ASN A 43 -9.42 9.05 2.02
CA ASN A 43 -9.28 7.61 1.85
C ASN A 43 -8.48 7.26 0.59
N ASN A 44 -8.83 7.90 -0.54
CA ASN A 44 -8.17 7.62 -1.82
C ASN A 44 -6.68 7.94 -1.77
N GLN A 45 -6.31 9.06 -1.11
CA GLN A 45 -4.90 9.41 -0.94
C GLN A 45 -4.15 8.34 -0.13
N MET A 46 -4.77 7.82 0.93
CA MET A 46 -4.15 6.80 1.76
C MET A 46 -4.00 5.47 1.01
N GLU A 47 -4.98 5.09 0.21
CA GLU A 47 -4.89 3.88 -0.60
C GLU A 47 -3.80 3.97 -1.65
N LEU A 48 -3.68 5.12 -2.33
CA LEU A 48 -2.61 5.35 -3.29
C LEU A 48 -1.25 5.38 -2.61
N LEU A 49 -1.15 6.01 -1.44
CA LEU A 49 0.10 6.09 -0.71
C LEU A 49 0.56 4.71 -0.26
N ALA A 50 -0.35 3.83 0.13
CA ALA A 50 -0.01 2.45 0.48
C ALA A 50 0.68 1.74 -0.69
N VAL A 51 0.16 1.92 -1.91
CA VAL A 51 0.78 1.34 -3.10
C VAL A 51 2.15 1.93 -3.36
N ILE A 52 2.24 3.27 -3.32
CA ILE A 52 3.49 3.98 -3.60
C ILE A 52 4.58 3.58 -2.62
N GLU A 53 4.27 3.59 -1.33
CA GLU A 53 5.25 3.25 -0.30
C GLU A 53 5.62 1.77 -0.34
N GLY A 54 4.65 0.90 -0.64
CA GLY A 54 4.92 -0.52 -0.81
C GLY A 54 5.89 -0.78 -1.96
N LEU A 55 5.65 -0.16 -3.11
CA LEU A 55 6.54 -0.30 -4.27
C LEU A 55 7.90 0.32 -4.02
N ALA A 56 7.94 1.46 -3.31
CA ALA A 56 9.20 2.13 -2.98
C ALA A 56 10.08 1.31 -2.04
N ALA A 57 9.52 0.37 -1.31
CA ALA A 57 10.28 -0.50 -0.42
C ALA A 57 11.05 -1.59 -1.16
N LEU A 58 10.76 -1.81 -2.43
CA LEU A 58 11.46 -2.81 -3.25
C LEU A 58 12.83 -2.25 -3.66
N LYS A 59 13.86 -3.05 -3.49
CA LYS A 59 15.25 -2.65 -3.77
C LYS A 59 15.74 -3.12 -5.14
N GLU A 60 14.95 -3.94 -5.81
CA GLU A 60 15.29 -4.48 -7.11
C GLU A 60 14.02 -4.65 -7.95
N PRO A 61 14.12 -4.76 -9.26
CA PRO A 61 12.95 -5.04 -10.09
C PRO A 61 12.31 -6.35 -9.69
N CYS A 62 10.98 -6.33 -9.52
CA CYS A 62 10.19 -7.49 -9.11
C CYS A 62 8.94 -7.60 -9.97
N ASP A 63 8.43 -8.81 -10.07
CA ASP A 63 7.13 -9.08 -10.67
C ASP A 63 6.09 -8.98 -9.54
N VAL A 64 5.35 -7.88 -9.49
CA VAL A 64 4.46 -7.56 -8.37
C VAL A 64 3.01 -7.82 -8.74
N THR A 65 2.34 -8.61 -7.92
CA THR A 65 0.89 -8.76 -7.97
C THR A 65 0.29 -7.87 -6.89
N LEU A 66 -0.48 -6.88 -7.32
CA LEU A 66 -1.13 -5.94 -6.40
C LEU A 66 -2.48 -6.50 -5.97
N ILE A 67 -2.70 -6.58 -4.67
CA ILE A 67 -3.96 -7.03 -4.09
C ILE A 67 -4.50 -5.89 -3.23
N SER A 68 -5.63 -5.33 -3.64
CA SER A 68 -6.25 -4.22 -2.95
C SER A 68 -7.77 -4.30 -3.09
N ASP A 69 -8.47 -3.91 -2.04
CA ASP A 69 -9.93 -3.83 -2.06
C ASP A 69 -10.42 -2.55 -2.75
N SER A 70 -9.51 -1.64 -3.05
CA SER A 70 -9.89 -0.35 -3.62
C SER A 70 -10.06 -0.45 -5.13
N SER A 71 -11.26 -0.17 -5.62
CA SER A 71 -11.51 -0.08 -7.04
C SER A 71 -10.81 1.13 -7.67
N TYR A 72 -10.49 2.13 -6.86
CA TYR A 72 -9.76 3.31 -7.31
C TYR A 72 -8.32 2.97 -7.70
N VAL A 73 -7.68 2.07 -6.96
CA VAL A 73 -6.28 1.70 -7.19
C VAL A 73 -6.14 0.68 -8.32
N ILE A 74 -7.06 -0.25 -8.44
CA ILE A 74 -6.92 -1.38 -9.36
C ILE A 74 -7.51 -1.13 -10.75
N LYS A 75 -7.93 0.08 -11.02
CA LYS A 75 -8.43 0.40 -12.36
C LYS A 75 -7.28 0.38 -13.40
#